data_cb0475d27e74be9ee6748a07f6e6dce1
#
_entry.id   cb0475d27e74be9ee6748a07f6e6dce1
#
_cell.length_a   1.000
_cell.length_b   1.000
_cell.length_c   1.000
_cell.angle_alpha   90.00
_cell.angle_beta   90.00
_cell.angle_gamma   90.00
#
_symmetry.space_group_name_H-M   'P 1'
#
loop_
_entity.id
_entity.type
_entity.pdbx_description
1 polymer ?
#
loop_
_entity_poly.entity_id
_entity_poly.type
_entity_poly.pdbx_seq_one_letter_code
_entity_poly.pdbx_strand_id
1 'polypeptide(L)'
;METDESEWIIVDNTHEALVTQELWDTVHQMMRAKRRENASGEVQPFAGLVKCADCGSSLNASYDKRKGRYTGFSCWVYKNYGKSRCTSHAIGWKTLNQLVLEDIRRNAVEARRSAQDYMEMLVSLHTEKQKAEVDRYKRELKRVDKRIGELSKILNKLYEDAALEKISEERYQTMAPKYEREQAALQGQREELAAEISKSDKVYENIEQFLPLIWKYTGITELTPYILNELIERIVVHEKAVGPDGIKTQQVDIYYKFVGCINQRRDGGCTGEVIKADEAQPESRPA
;
A
#
# COMPACT_ATOMS: atom_id res chain seq x y z
N MET A 1 -8.79 -11.63 -35.18
CA MET A 1 -9.53 -10.40 -34.83
C MET A 1 -9.99 -10.64 -33.40
N GLU A 2 -9.50 -9.86 -32.46
CA GLU A 2 -10.03 -9.87 -31.10
C GLU A 2 -11.30 -9.03 -31.10
N THR A 3 -12.41 -9.61 -30.62
CA THR A 3 -13.69 -8.90 -30.43
C THR A 3 -13.58 -7.94 -29.25
N ASP A 4 -14.24 -6.79 -29.33
CA ASP A 4 -14.26 -5.80 -28.25
C ASP A 4 -14.90 -6.41 -26.99
N GLU A 5 -14.39 -6.05 -25.80
CA GLU A 5 -14.91 -6.56 -24.52
C GLU A 5 -16.41 -6.24 -24.31
N SER A 6 -16.92 -5.20 -24.94
CA SER A 6 -18.34 -4.83 -24.91
C SER A 6 -19.27 -5.81 -25.68
N GLU A 7 -18.69 -6.64 -26.53
CA GLU A 7 -19.43 -7.66 -27.30
C GLU A 7 -19.40 -9.05 -26.64
N TRP A 8 -18.74 -9.19 -25.51
CA TRP A 8 -18.62 -10.48 -24.82
C TRP A 8 -19.92 -10.83 -24.08
N ILE A 9 -20.40 -12.04 -24.29
CA ILE A 9 -21.50 -12.62 -23.51
C ILE A 9 -20.87 -13.33 -22.31
N ILE A 10 -20.90 -12.69 -21.13
CA ILE A 10 -20.38 -13.27 -19.90
C ILE A 10 -21.51 -14.02 -19.21
N VAL A 11 -21.31 -15.31 -18.95
CA VAL A 11 -22.24 -16.14 -18.19
C VAL A 11 -21.52 -16.59 -16.91
N ASP A 12 -21.98 -16.12 -15.76
CA ASP A 12 -21.40 -16.44 -14.46
C ASP A 12 -21.81 -17.85 -13.99
N ASN A 13 -20.97 -18.48 -13.18
CA ASN A 13 -21.23 -19.75 -12.49
C ASN A 13 -21.57 -20.94 -13.43
N THR A 14 -20.94 -21.00 -14.58
CA THR A 14 -21.16 -22.11 -15.55
C THR A 14 -20.56 -23.44 -15.09
N HIS A 15 -19.59 -23.44 -14.19
CA HIS A 15 -18.93 -24.62 -13.61
C HIS A 15 -18.26 -24.27 -12.27
N GLU A 16 -17.94 -25.30 -11.49
CA GLU A 16 -17.20 -25.13 -10.24
C GLU A 16 -15.79 -24.58 -10.51
N ALA A 17 -15.37 -23.60 -9.71
CA ALA A 17 -14.05 -22.96 -9.87
C ALA A 17 -12.93 -23.97 -9.60
N LEU A 18 -12.04 -24.17 -10.57
CA LEU A 18 -10.84 -25.03 -10.44
C LEU A 18 -9.77 -24.45 -9.54
N VAL A 19 -9.76 -23.15 -9.36
CA VAL A 19 -8.82 -22.40 -8.51
C VAL A 19 -9.59 -21.35 -7.71
N THR A 20 -9.07 -21.02 -6.52
CA THR A 20 -9.67 -19.95 -5.71
C THR A 20 -9.51 -18.60 -6.39
N GLN A 21 -10.45 -17.67 -6.14
CA GLN A 21 -10.36 -16.30 -6.65
C GLN A 21 -9.05 -15.61 -6.27
N GLU A 22 -8.57 -15.82 -5.04
CA GLU A 22 -7.30 -15.28 -4.56
C GLU A 22 -6.10 -15.76 -5.38
N LEU A 23 -6.07 -17.04 -5.72
CA LEU A 23 -5.01 -17.62 -6.55
C LEU A 23 -5.08 -17.05 -7.97
N TRP A 24 -6.28 -16.93 -8.52
CA TRP A 24 -6.53 -16.32 -9.84
C TRP A 24 -6.03 -14.88 -9.89
N ASP A 25 -6.42 -14.06 -8.91
CA ASP A 25 -6.03 -12.65 -8.84
C ASP A 25 -4.51 -12.49 -8.66
N THR A 26 -3.90 -13.32 -7.82
CA THR A 26 -2.44 -13.37 -7.64
C THR A 26 -1.73 -13.68 -8.95
N VAL A 27 -2.16 -14.73 -9.67
CA VAL A 27 -1.59 -15.11 -10.96
C VAL A 27 -1.77 -14.00 -12.00
N HIS A 28 -2.96 -13.38 -12.07
CA HIS A 28 -3.22 -12.27 -13.00
C HIS A 28 -2.38 -11.03 -12.70
N GLN A 29 -2.20 -10.66 -11.43
CA GLN A 29 -1.25 -9.61 -11.05
C GLN A 29 0.18 -9.97 -11.46
N MET A 30 0.57 -11.24 -11.27
CA MET A 30 1.86 -11.74 -11.71
C MET A 30 2.02 -11.68 -13.24
N MET A 31 1.00 -11.94 -14.01
CA MET A 31 1.02 -11.87 -15.49
C MET A 31 1.03 -10.42 -16.01
N ARG A 32 0.33 -9.49 -15.36
CA ARG A 32 0.32 -8.06 -15.72
C ARG A 32 1.66 -7.35 -15.46
N ALA A 33 2.46 -7.82 -14.50
CA ALA A 33 3.82 -7.32 -14.33
C ALA A 33 4.64 -7.66 -15.58
N LYS A 34 5.05 -6.65 -16.35
CA LYS A 34 5.92 -6.82 -17.54
C LYS A 34 7.23 -7.50 -17.14
N ARG A 35 7.26 -8.80 -17.19
CA ARG A 35 8.42 -9.63 -16.83
C ARG A 35 9.22 -9.90 -18.11
N ARG A 36 10.44 -9.40 -18.13
CA ARG A 36 11.39 -9.82 -19.15
C ARG A 36 12.14 -11.02 -18.62
N GLU A 37 12.04 -12.13 -19.31
CA GLU A 37 12.89 -13.29 -19.09
C GLU A 37 14.33 -12.92 -19.41
N ASN A 38 15.27 -13.51 -18.68
CA ASN A 38 16.68 -13.43 -19.04
C ASN A 38 16.97 -14.36 -20.25
N ALA A 39 18.22 -14.40 -20.70
CA ALA A 39 18.62 -15.24 -21.82
C ALA A 39 18.48 -16.76 -21.54
N SER A 40 18.28 -17.17 -20.28
CA SER A 40 18.01 -18.55 -19.85
C SER A 40 16.53 -18.84 -19.59
N GLY A 41 15.61 -17.92 -19.89
CA GLY A 41 14.19 -18.10 -19.66
C GLY A 41 13.74 -17.87 -18.21
N GLU A 42 14.64 -17.47 -17.31
CA GLU A 42 14.33 -17.26 -15.91
C GLU A 42 13.81 -15.83 -15.67
N VAL A 43 12.73 -15.73 -14.90
CA VAL A 43 12.19 -14.44 -14.43
C VAL A 43 12.92 -14.00 -13.17
N GLN A 44 13.39 -12.76 -13.20
CA GLN A 44 14.05 -12.16 -12.05
C GLN A 44 13.05 -11.98 -10.89
N PRO A 45 13.33 -12.55 -9.68
CA PRO A 45 12.36 -12.58 -8.58
C PRO A 45 11.82 -11.21 -8.14
N PHE A 46 12.67 -10.16 -8.15
CA PHE A 46 12.29 -8.80 -7.75
C PHE A 46 11.76 -7.92 -8.89
N ALA A 47 11.40 -8.53 -10.03
CA ALA A 47 10.94 -7.77 -11.20
C ALA A 47 9.73 -6.87 -10.86
N GLY A 48 9.88 -5.57 -11.10
CA GLY A 48 8.82 -4.58 -10.85
C GLY A 48 8.68 -4.12 -9.40
N LEU A 49 9.27 -4.82 -8.42
CA LEU A 49 9.12 -4.52 -7.00
C LEU A 49 10.10 -3.43 -6.51
N VAL A 50 11.30 -3.34 -7.09
CA VAL A 50 12.35 -2.42 -6.60
C VAL A 50 12.18 -1.04 -7.22
N LYS A 51 12.05 -0.01 -6.37
CA LYS A 51 11.79 1.39 -6.74
C LYS A 51 12.89 2.32 -6.20
N CYS A 52 13.09 3.41 -6.90
CA CYS A 52 13.97 4.50 -6.47
C CYS A 52 13.25 5.41 -5.47
N ALA A 53 13.91 5.77 -4.37
CA ALA A 53 13.34 6.65 -3.35
C ALA A 53 13.07 8.07 -3.90
N ASP A 54 13.93 8.60 -4.77
CA ASP A 54 13.84 9.98 -5.25
C ASP A 54 12.85 10.14 -6.41
N CYS A 55 12.99 9.30 -7.45
CA CYS A 55 12.20 9.47 -8.68
C CYS A 55 11.04 8.47 -8.82
N GLY A 56 10.88 7.52 -7.88
CA GLY A 56 9.81 6.50 -7.90
C GLY A 56 9.92 5.48 -9.03
N SER A 57 10.85 5.64 -9.98
CA SER A 57 10.99 4.72 -11.11
C SER A 57 11.59 3.38 -10.67
N SER A 58 11.37 2.35 -11.48
CA SER A 58 11.91 1.02 -11.18
C SER A 58 13.42 0.99 -11.28
N LEU A 59 14.07 0.25 -10.37
CA LEU A 59 15.44 -0.13 -10.52
C LEU A 59 15.55 -1.35 -11.44
N ASN A 60 16.39 -1.24 -12.47
CA ASN A 60 16.62 -2.32 -13.41
C ASN A 60 17.70 -3.25 -12.90
N ALA A 61 17.44 -4.55 -12.98
CA ALA A 61 18.44 -5.57 -12.68
C ALA A 61 19.55 -5.61 -13.75
N SER A 62 20.76 -5.75 -13.30
CA SER A 62 21.94 -5.99 -14.14
C SER A 62 22.29 -7.47 -14.10
N TYR A 63 22.40 -8.10 -15.27
CA TYR A 63 22.77 -9.50 -15.43
C TYR A 63 24.14 -9.60 -16.09
N ASP A 64 25.06 -10.34 -15.45
CA ASP A 64 26.37 -10.63 -16.01
C ASP A 64 26.31 -11.96 -16.77
N LYS A 65 26.32 -11.86 -18.09
CA LYS A 65 26.28 -13.03 -18.97
C LYS A 65 27.48 -13.98 -18.79
N ARG A 66 28.65 -13.44 -18.40
CA ARG A 66 29.88 -14.27 -18.21
C ARG A 66 29.77 -15.08 -16.92
N LYS A 67 29.21 -14.50 -15.88
CA LYS A 67 29.04 -15.14 -14.56
C LYS A 67 27.67 -15.87 -14.44
N GLY A 68 26.79 -15.77 -15.44
CA GLY A 68 25.48 -16.42 -15.45
C GLY A 68 24.57 -15.98 -14.28
N ARG A 69 24.72 -14.75 -13.74
CA ARG A 69 24.00 -14.31 -12.56
C ARG A 69 23.66 -12.84 -12.57
N TYR A 70 22.64 -12.48 -11.77
CA TYR A 70 22.35 -11.09 -11.48
C TYR A 70 23.41 -10.48 -10.55
N THR A 71 23.82 -9.25 -10.82
CA THR A 71 24.85 -8.53 -10.07
C THR A 71 24.29 -7.45 -9.16
N GLY A 72 23.22 -6.80 -9.56
CA GLY A 72 22.59 -5.75 -8.76
C GLY A 72 21.46 -5.03 -9.48
N PHE A 73 21.02 -3.96 -8.86
CA PHE A 73 19.96 -3.08 -9.35
C PHE A 73 20.48 -1.67 -9.48
N SER A 74 19.99 -0.91 -10.45
CA SER A 74 20.33 0.48 -10.63
C SER A 74 19.11 1.29 -11.12
N CYS A 75 18.98 2.53 -10.66
CA CYS A 75 17.90 3.41 -11.07
C CYS A 75 17.89 3.62 -12.57
N TRP A 76 16.75 3.37 -13.22
CA TRP A 76 16.60 3.50 -14.65
C TRP A 76 16.79 4.95 -15.13
N VAL A 77 16.22 5.92 -14.38
CA VAL A 77 16.32 7.34 -14.71
C VAL A 77 17.77 7.81 -14.61
N TYR A 78 18.47 7.47 -13.53
CA TYR A 78 19.89 7.82 -13.40
C TYR A 78 20.75 7.21 -14.51
N LYS A 79 20.49 5.96 -14.87
CA LYS A 79 21.25 5.26 -15.91
C LYS A 79 21.09 5.87 -17.29
N ASN A 80 19.91 6.43 -17.61
CA ASN A 80 19.60 6.97 -18.93
C ASN A 80 19.80 8.50 -19.03
N TYR A 81 19.58 9.23 -17.92
CA TYR A 81 19.57 10.70 -17.92
C TYR A 81 20.64 11.31 -16.99
N GLY A 82 21.36 10.47 -16.23
CA GLY A 82 22.42 10.93 -15.34
C GLY A 82 21.93 11.77 -14.16
N LYS A 83 22.88 12.51 -13.57
CA LYS A 83 22.63 13.33 -12.36
C LYS A 83 21.65 14.48 -12.54
N SER A 84 21.30 14.83 -13.80
CA SER A 84 20.35 15.91 -14.06
C SER A 84 18.91 15.58 -13.65
N ARG A 85 18.57 14.29 -13.54
CA ARG A 85 17.22 13.84 -13.25
C ARG A 85 17.07 12.96 -11.99
N CYS A 86 18.13 12.31 -11.54
CA CYS A 86 18.14 11.48 -10.34
C CYS A 86 19.55 11.29 -9.81
N THR A 87 19.69 10.96 -8.53
CA THR A 87 20.97 10.58 -7.95
C THR A 87 21.26 9.08 -8.12
N SER A 88 22.45 8.62 -7.72
CA SER A 88 22.86 7.23 -7.92
C SER A 88 22.23 6.28 -6.90
N HIS A 89 21.17 5.61 -7.29
CA HIS A 89 20.54 4.56 -6.50
C HIS A 89 20.89 3.20 -7.08
N ALA A 90 21.74 2.47 -6.38
CA ALA A 90 22.16 1.14 -6.79
C ALA A 90 22.39 0.24 -5.57
N ILE A 91 21.96 -1.01 -5.67
CA ILE A 91 22.13 -2.03 -4.63
C ILE A 91 22.56 -3.36 -5.23
N GLY A 92 23.43 -4.11 -4.54
CA GLY A 92 23.86 -5.43 -4.96
C GLY A 92 22.72 -6.45 -4.88
N TRP A 93 22.69 -7.39 -5.85
CA TRP A 93 21.71 -8.48 -5.85
C TRP A 93 21.74 -9.29 -4.55
N LYS A 94 22.95 -9.78 -4.18
CA LYS A 94 23.11 -10.62 -3.00
C LYS A 94 22.67 -9.88 -1.72
N THR A 95 23.05 -8.63 -1.60
CA THR A 95 22.69 -7.77 -0.46
C THR A 95 21.19 -7.59 -0.33
N LEU A 96 20.51 -7.24 -1.43
CA LEU A 96 19.04 -7.06 -1.42
C LEU A 96 18.33 -8.38 -1.11
N ASN A 97 18.76 -9.48 -1.74
CA ASN A 97 18.17 -10.80 -1.55
C ASN A 97 18.29 -11.25 -0.08
N GLN A 98 19.47 -11.11 0.51
CA GLN A 98 19.70 -11.48 1.90
C GLN A 98 18.89 -10.62 2.85
N LEU A 99 18.89 -9.28 2.65
CA LEU A 99 18.16 -8.33 3.46
C LEU A 99 16.65 -8.63 3.48
N VAL A 100 16.05 -8.83 2.31
CA VAL A 100 14.61 -9.13 2.22
C VAL A 100 14.29 -10.50 2.83
N LEU A 101 15.15 -11.50 2.62
CA LEU A 101 14.98 -12.83 3.21
C LEU A 101 15.01 -12.78 4.74
N GLU A 102 15.99 -12.07 5.30
CA GLU A 102 16.12 -11.91 6.75
C GLU A 102 14.97 -11.11 7.35
N ASP A 103 14.52 -10.06 6.67
CA ASP A 103 13.38 -9.26 7.12
C ASP A 103 12.08 -10.08 7.15
N ILE A 104 11.78 -10.84 6.09
CA ILE A 104 10.61 -11.73 6.05
C ILE A 104 10.70 -12.79 7.17
N ARG A 105 11.85 -13.42 7.37
CA ARG A 105 12.06 -14.41 8.44
C ARG A 105 11.84 -13.82 9.82
N ARG A 106 12.43 -12.66 10.09
CA ARG A 106 12.29 -11.96 11.37
C ARG A 106 10.82 -11.68 11.66
N ASN A 107 10.11 -11.08 10.73
CA ASN A 107 8.68 -10.78 10.89
C ASN A 107 7.82 -12.05 11.03
N ALA A 108 8.13 -13.12 10.29
CA ALA A 108 7.43 -14.40 10.40
C ALA A 108 7.65 -15.09 11.75
N VAL A 109 8.87 -15.03 12.29
CA VAL A 109 9.19 -15.59 13.63
C VAL A 109 8.48 -14.79 14.72
N GLU A 110 8.51 -13.46 14.65
CA GLU A 110 7.87 -12.57 15.62
C GLU A 110 6.35 -12.76 15.62
N ALA A 111 5.72 -12.78 14.45
CA ALA A 111 4.30 -13.05 14.28
C ALA A 111 3.89 -14.44 14.80
N ARG A 112 4.75 -15.43 14.70
CA ARG A 112 4.48 -16.79 15.20
C ARG A 112 4.69 -16.91 16.70
N ARG A 113 5.61 -16.12 17.28
CA ARG A 113 5.91 -16.14 18.72
C ARG A 113 4.71 -15.65 19.54
N SER A 114 4.13 -14.53 19.15
CA SER A 114 2.92 -13.97 19.75
C SER A 114 2.12 -13.23 18.70
N ALA A 115 1.11 -13.90 18.15
CA ALA A 115 0.22 -13.30 17.15
C ALA A 115 -0.49 -12.06 17.70
N GLN A 116 -0.87 -12.08 18.99
CA GLN A 116 -1.56 -10.98 19.64
C GLN A 116 -0.66 -9.75 19.77
N ASP A 117 0.55 -9.92 20.32
CA ASP A 117 1.48 -8.80 20.51
C ASP A 117 1.93 -8.23 19.16
N TYR A 118 2.13 -9.08 18.16
CA TYR A 118 2.50 -8.66 16.81
C TYR A 118 1.37 -7.90 16.11
N MET A 119 0.12 -8.35 16.28
CA MET A 119 -1.06 -7.63 15.81
C MET A 119 -1.16 -6.27 16.48
N GLU A 120 -1.02 -6.19 17.81
CA GLU A 120 -1.06 -4.94 18.56
C GLU A 120 0.05 -3.98 18.11
N MET A 121 1.25 -4.49 17.85
CA MET A 121 2.36 -3.72 17.29
C MET A 121 1.98 -3.17 15.90
N LEU A 122 1.51 -4.00 14.97
CA LEU A 122 1.11 -3.56 13.63
C LEU A 122 -0.03 -2.52 13.68
N VAL A 123 -1.01 -2.75 14.54
CA VAL A 123 -2.08 -1.79 14.79
C VAL A 123 -1.52 -0.48 15.34
N SER A 124 -0.60 -0.50 16.30
CA SER A 124 0.00 0.70 16.88
C SER A 124 0.80 1.52 15.86
N LEU A 125 1.55 0.86 14.97
CA LEU A 125 2.28 1.51 13.89
C LEU A 125 1.35 2.33 12.96
N HIS A 126 0.12 1.85 12.76
CA HIS A 126 -0.86 2.50 11.90
C HIS A 126 -1.76 3.50 12.66
N THR A 127 -1.94 3.32 13.97
CA THR A 127 -3.07 3.91 14.71
C THR A 127 -2.72 5.03 15.67
N GLU A 128 -1.49 5.26 16.10
CA GLU A 128 -1.26 6.33 17.09
C GLU A 128 -1.67 7.72 16.59
N LYS A 129 -1.42 8.02 15.31
CA LYS A 129 -1.94 9.25 14.66
C LYS A 129 -3.39 9.08 14.17
N GLN A 130 -3.71 7.93 13.59
CA GLN A 130 -5.03 7.67 13.01
C GLN A 130 -6.11 7.47 14.06
N LYS A 131 -5.82 6.85 15.21
CA LYS A 131 -6.81 6.62 16.27
C LYS A 131 -7.40 7.92 16.82
N ALA A 132 -6.56 8.93 17.08
CA ALA A 132 -7.02 10.24 17.51
C ALA A 132 -7.87 10.93 16.44
N GLU A 133 -7.52 10.78 15.15
CA GLU A 133 -8.29 11.31 14.04
C GLU A 133 -9.61 10.55 13.85
N VAL A 134 -9.60 9.23 13.90
CA VAL A 134 -10.81 8.41 13.81
C VAL A 134 -11.77 8.69 14.96
N ASP A 135 -11.27 8.83 16.19
CA ASP A 135 -12.10 9.22 17.35
C ASP A 135 -12.66 10.63 17.19
N ARG A 136 -11.93 11.54 16.52
CA ARG A 136 -12.45 12.86 16.15
C ARG A 136 -13.56 12.72 15.11
N TYR A 137 -13.36 11.96 14.04
CA TYR A 137 -14.36 11.72 13.00
C TYR A 137 -15.62 11.04 13.56
N LYS A 138 -15.48 10.04 14.43
CA LYS A 138 -16.62 9.40 15.11
C LYS A 138 -17.42 10.37 15.99
N ARG A 139 -16.75 11.29 16.68
CA ARG A 139 -17.43 12.34 17.46
C ARG A 139 -18.14 13.35 16.57
N GLU A 140 -17.51 13.74 15.47
CA GLU A 140 -18.08 14.67 14.50
C GLU A 140 -19.26 14.05 13.78
N LEU A 141 -19.15 12.80 13.34
CA LEU A 141 -20.25 12.03 12.74
C LEU A 141 -21.50 12.01 13.65
N LYS A 142 -21.29 11.74 14.94
CA LYS A 142 -22.40 11.80 15.92
C LYS A 142 -23.09 13.18 15.99
N ARG A 143 -22.31 14.27 15.87
CA ARG A 143 -22.86 15.63 15.87
C ARG A 143 -23.65 15.90 14.60
N VAL A 144 -23.11 15.49 13.46
CA VAL A 144 -23.77 15.63 12.16
C VAL A 144 -25.06 14.81 12.13
N ASP A 145 -25.05 13.55 12.54
CA ASP A 145 -26.25 12.69 12.61
C ASP A 145 -27.34 13.30 13.52
N LYS A 146 -26.94 13.82 14.70
CA LYS A 146 -27.87 14.50 15.60
C LYS A 146 -28.50 15.71 14.93
N ARG A 147 -27.68 16.55 14.25
CA ARG A 147 -28.20 17.77 13.58
C ARG A 147 -29.09 17.43 12.40
N ILE A 148 -28.78 16.41 11.61
CA ILE A 148 -29.66 15.91 10.53
C ILE A 148 -31.02 15.47 11.12
N GLY A 149 -30.99 14.73 12.24
CA GLY A 149 -32.23 14.31 12.91
C GLY A 149 -33.07 15.49 13.47
N GLU A 150 -32.42 16.55 13.97
CA GLU A 150 -33.10 17.79 14.39
C GLU A 150 -33.75 18.50 13.20
N LEU A 151 -32.98 18.66 12.10
CA LEU A 151 -33.49 19.29 10.87
C LEU A 151 -34.64 18.52 10.26
N SER A 152 -34.60 17.20 10.25
CA SER A 152 -35.72 16.37 9.78
C SER A 152 -36.98 16.62 10.60
N LYS A 153 -36.87 16.75 11.92
CA LYS A 153 -38.02 17.07 12.78
C LYS A 153 -38.55 18.48 12.52
N ILE A 154 -37.66 19.45 12.32
CA ILE A 154 -38.03 20.84 12.01
C ILE A 154 -38.74 20.90 10.65
N LEU A 155 -38.18 20.24 9.62
CA LEU A 155 -38.78 20.20 8.28
C LEU A 155 -40.15 19.53 8.31
N ASN A 156 -40.28 18.37 8.98
CA ASN A 156 -41.56 17.68 9.09
C ASN A 156 -42.62 18.59 9.73
N LYS A 157 -42.27 19.27 10.84
CA LYS A 157 -43.18 20.22 11.49
C LYS A 157 -43.51 21.42 10.60
N LEU A 158 -42.53 21.93 9.86
CA LEU A 158 -42.72 23.02 8.92
C LEU A 158 -43.69 22.66 7.80
N TYR A 159 -43.60 21.44 7.27
CA TYR A 159 -44.52 20.90 6.27
C TYR A 159 -45.92 20.69 6.82
N GLU A 160 -46.04 20.16 8.06
CA GLU A 160 -47.33 19.99 8.73
C GLU A 160 -48.02 21.35 9.01
N ASP A 161 -47.26 22.32 9.52
CA ASP A 161 -47.78 23.66 9.84
C ASP A 161 -48.15 24.43 8.56
N ALA A 162 -47.43 24.23 7.44
CA ALA A 162 -47.81 24.79 6.14
C ALA A 162 -49.08 24.14 5.61
N ALA A 163 -49.19 22.82 5.67
CA ALA A 163 -50.38 22.07 5.21
C ALA A 163 -51.64 22.40 6.01
N LEU A 164 -51.46 22.80 7.28
CA LEU A 164 -52.53 23.23 8.18
C LEU A 164 -52.79 24.75 8.16
N GLU A 165 -52.17 25.48 7.23
CA GLU A 165 -52.27 26.95 7.07
C GLU A 165 -51.88 27.74 8.34
N LYS A 166 -51.07 27.14 9.25
CA LYS A 166 -50.61 27.80 10.49
C LYS A 166 -49.46 28.78 10.25
N ILE A 167 -48.77 28.65 9.12
CA ILE A 167 -47.72 29.56 8.67
C ILE A 167 -48.05 30.07 7.26
N SER A 168 -47.62 31.33 6.99
CA SER A 168 -47.82 31.90 5.65
C SER A 168 -46.92 31.22 4.64
N GLU A 169 -47.40 31.10 3.38
CA GLU A 169 -46.68 30.57 2.24
C GLU A 169 -45.31 31.26 2.04
N GLU A 170 -45.25 32.56 2.22
CA GLU A 170 -44.02 33.35 2.10
C GLU A 170 -42.98 32.95 3.16
N ARG A 171 -43.38 32.65 4.40
CA ARG A 171 -42.49 32.14 5.45
C ARG A 171 -42.02 30.73 5.13
N TYR A 172 -42.91 29.87 4.68
CA TYR A 172 -42.56 28.52 4.29
C TYR A 172 -41.51 28.51 3.18
N GLN A 173 -41.74 29.26 2.11
CA GLN A 173 -40.82 29.37 0.97
C GLN A 173 -39.45 29.96 1.36
N THR A 174 -39.36 30.74 2.42
CA THR A 174 -38.11 31.29 2.92
C THR A 174 -37.36 30.30 3.81
N MET A 175 -38.08 29.55 4.67
CA MET A 175 -37.46 28.69 5.68
C MET A 175 -37.14 27.29 5.19
N ALA A 176 -38.01 26.65 4.42
CA ALA A 176 -37.83 25.28 3.94
C ALA A 176 -36.55 25.11 3.13
N PRO A 177 -36.27 25.93 2.08
CA PRO A 177 -35.05 25.77 1.28
C PRO A 177 -33.75 25.98 2.08
N LYS A 178 -33.79 26.76 3.15
CA LYS A 178 -32.66 26.99 4.04
C LYS A 178 -32.30 25.69 4.80
N TYR A 179 -33.30 25.06 5.41
CA TYR A 179 -33.10 23.84 6.18
C TYR A 179 -32.80 22.64 5.27
N GLU A 180 -33.37 22.58 4.09
CA GLU A 180 -33.08 21.57 3.08
C GLU A 180 -31.62 21.66 2.60
N ARG A 181 -31.14 22.86 2.32
CA ARG A 181 -29.70 23.05 1.93
C ARG A 181 -28.76 22.69 3.07
N GLU A 182 -29.08 23.06 4.32
CA GLU A 182 -28.28 22.68 5.48
C GLU A 182 -28.28 21.16 5.64
N GLN A 183 -29.42 20.50 5.48
CA GLN A 183 -29.54 19.05 5.58
C GLN A 183 -28.72 18.33 4.45
N ALA A 184 -28.81 18.81 3.22
CA ALA A 184 -28.05 18.26 2.11
C ALA A 184 -26.53 18.41 2.29
N ALA A 185 -26.07 19.57 2.79
CA ALA A 185 -24.66 19.79 3.10
C ALA A 185 -24.16 18.85 4.21
N LEU A 186 -24.96 18.65 5.26
CA LEU A 186 -24.62 17.74 6.35
C LEU A 186 -24.64 16.26 5.92
N GLN A 187 -25.50 15.88 4.97
CA GLN A 187 -25.50 14.54 4.38
C GLN A 187 -24.20 14.26 3.63
N GLY A 188 -23.73 15.22 2.82
CA GLY A 188 -22.40 15.10 2.16
C GLY A 188 -21.27 14.96 3.17
N GLN A 189 -21.24 15.78 4.21
CA GLN A 189 -20.24 15.70 5.28
C GLN A 189 -20.30 14.35 6.04
N ARG A 190 -21.50 13.83 6.26
CA ARG A 190 -21.72 12.51 6.87
C ARG A 190 -21.07 11.38 6.03
N GLU A 191 -21.26 11.42 4.72
CA GLU A 191 -20.70 10.44 3.80
C GLU A 191 -19.16 10.50 3.78
N GLU A 192 -18.57 11.69 3.75
CA GLU A 192 -17.12 11.89 3.83
C GLU A 192 -16.55 11.33 5.14
N LEU A 193 -17.15 11.67 6.29
CA LEU A 193 -16.72 11.17 7.59
C LEU A 193 -16.85 9.65 7.71
N ALA A 194 -17.94 9.06 7.19
CA ALA A 194 -18.14 7.62 7.16
C ALA A 194 -17.11 6.91 6.30
N ALA A 195 -16.73 7.50 5.16
CA ALA A 195 -15.69 6.96 4.29
C ALA A 195 -14.31 6.95 4.97
N GLU A 196 -13.96 8.03 5.69
CA GLU A 196 -12.69 8.10 6.44
C GLU A 196 -12.63 7.08 7.59
N ILE A 197 -13.73 6.89 8.33
CA ILE A 197 -13.83 5.86 9.38
C ILE A 197 -13.69 4.46 8.78
N SER A 198 -14.37 4.18 7.66
CA SER A 198 -14.29 2.88 6.97
C SER A 198 -12.88 2.53 6.48
N LYS A 199 -12.08 3.53 6.06
CA LYS A 199 -10.67 3.30 5.68
C LYS A 199 -9.85 2.79 6.86
N SER A 200 -10.14 3.25 8.07
CA SER A 200 -9.43 2.81 9.28
C SER A 200 -9.82 1.41 9.72
N ASP A 201 -11.10 1.05 9.60
CA ASP A 201 -11.58 -0.30 9.96
C ASP A 201 -10.93 -1.38 9.07
N LYS A 202 -10.62 -1.05 7.79
CA LYS A 202 -9.89 -1.94 6.87
C LYS A 202 -8.46 -2.27 7.31
N VAL A 203 -7.84 -1.47 8.19
CA VAL A 203 -6.50 -1.76 8.70
C VAL A 203 -6.49 -3.06 9.51
N TYR A 204 -7.49 -3.28 10.35
CA TYR A 204 -7.61 -4.52 11.12
C TYR A 204 -7.83 -5.73 10.21
N GLU A 205 -8.73 -5.61 9.24
CA GLU A 205 -8.97 -6.67 8.25
C GLU A 205 -7.70 -7.01 7.46
N ASN A 206 -6.94 -6.00 7.06
CA ASN A 206 -5.68 -6.17 6.36
C ASN A 206 -4.62 -6.89 7.22
N ILE A 207 -4.53 -6.57 8.51
CA ILE A 207 -3.60 -7.25 9.43
C ILE A 207 -4.02 -8.70 9.64
N GLU A 208 -5.31 -8.97 9.81
CA GLU A 208 -5.85 -10.33 9.92
C GLU A 208 -5.57 -11.17 8.68
N GLN A 209 -5.59 -10.57 7.49
CA GLN A 209 -5.21 -11.24 6.24
C GLN A 209 -3.70 -11.47 6.13
N PHE A 210 -2.89 -10.54 6.62
CA PHE A 210 -1.43 -10.63 6.55
C PHE A 210 -0.84 -11.71 7.46
N LEU A 211 -1.36 -11.87 8.68
CA LEU A 211 -0.81 -12.80 9.66
C LEU A 211 -0.71 -14.26 9.17
N PRO A 212 -1.74 -14.90 8.61
CA PRO A 212 -1.63 -16.25 8.11
C PRO A 212 -0.69 -16.37 6.91
N LEU A 213 -0.53 -15.30 6.12
CA LEU A 213 0.40 -15.29 5.00
C LEU A 213 1.85 -15.30 5.48
N ILE A 214 2.22 -14.42 6.41
CA ILE A 214 3.60 -14.33 6.89
C ILE A 214 4.03 -15.59 7.67
N TRP A 215 3.10 -16.27 8.38
CA TRP A 215 3.40 -17.50 9.11
C TRP A 215 3.87 -18.65 8.24
N LYS A 216 3.45 -18.72 6.97
CA LYS A 216 3.90 -19.74 6.01
C LYS A 216 5.41 -19.69 5.81
N TYR A 217 6.04 -18.54 6.04
CA TYR A 217 7.40 -18.24 5.64
C TYR A 217 8.43 -18.22 6.77
N THR A 218 8.11 -18.78 7.95
CA THR A 218 9.07 -18.88 9.08
C THR A 218 10.36 -19.65 8.75
N GLY A 219 10.29 -20.63 7.86
CA GLY A 219 11.41 -21.51 7.49
C GLY A 219 11.94 -21.34 6.07
N ILE A 220 11.62 -20.22 5.40
CA ILE A 220 12.09 -20.02 4.01
C ILE A 220 13.63 -19.96 3.94
N THR A 221 14.20 -20.60 2.92
CA THR A 221 15.64 -20.57 2.65
C THR A 221 16.00 -19.69 1.47
N GLU A 222 15.08 -19.50 0.55
CA GLU A 222 15.26 -18.72 -0.70
C GLU A 222 13.99 -17.93 -1.06
N LEU A 223 14.20 -16.81 -1.74
CA LEU A 223 13.12 -15.96 -2.23
C LEU A 223 12.72 -16.38 -3.64
N THR A 224 11.48 -16.78 -3.80
CA THR A 224 10.87 -17.04 -5.11
C THR A 224 10.05 -15.84 -5.58
N PRO A 225 9.81 -15.69 -6.90
CA PRO A 225 8.90 -14.67 -7.41
C PRO A 225 7.50 -14.74 -6.77
N TYR A 226 7.03 -15.95 -6.43
CA TYR A 226 5.76 -16.17 -5.78
C TYR A 226 5.73 -15.54 -4.38
N ILE A 227 6.69 -15.89 -3.51
CA ILE A 227 6.81 -15.37 -2.14
C ILE A 227 6.86 -13.84 -2.14
N LEU A 228 7.71 -13.27 -3.01
CA LEU A 228 7.86 -11.83 -3.11
C LEU A 228 6.58 -11.15 -3.57
N ASN A 229 5.89 -11.70 -4.56
CA ASN A 229 4.64 -11.12 -5.03
C ASN A 229 3.46 -11.35 -4.07
N GLU A 230 3.48 -12.40 -3.24
CA GLU A 230 2.46 -12.63 -2.22
C GLU A 230 2.60 -11.64 -1.06
N LEU A 231 3.83 -11.40 -0.59
CA LEU A 231 4.08 -10.61 0.61
C LEU A 231 4.40 -9.14 0.35
N ILE A 232 5.19 -8.84 -0.71
CA ILE A 232 5.79 -7.53 -0.92
C ILE A 232 4.99 -6.70 -1.94
N GLU A 233 4.67 -5.47 -1.58
CA GLU A 233 4.09 -4.47 -2.48
C GLU A 233 5.19 -3.77 -3.28
N ARG A 234 6.20 -3.25 -2.59
CA ARG A 234 7.37 -2.59 -3.20
C ARG A 234 8.55 -2.54 -2.23
N ILE A 235 9.73 -2.37 -2.78
CA ILE A 235 10.98 -2.15 -2.04
C ILE A 235 11.56 -0.82 -2.53
N VAL A 236 11.80 0.12 -1.62
CA VAL A 236 12.32 1.45 -1.96
C VAL A 236 13.79 1.52 -1.56
N VAL A 237 14.65 1.82 -2.51
CA VAL A 237 16.10 1.93 -2.32
C VAL A 237 16.51 3.39 -2.32
N HIS A 238 17.12 3.83 -1.22
CA HIS A 238 17.62 5.19 -1.04
C HIS A 238 19.04 5.36 -1.58
N GLU A 239 19.50 6.59 -1.69
CA GLU A 239 20.87 6.90 -2.01
C GLU A 239 21.81 6.44 -0.87
N LYS A 240 23.04 6.10 -1.25
CA LYS A 240 24.08 5.76 -0.27
C LYS A 240 24.51 7.03 0.46
N ALA A 241 24.45 7.00 1.78
CA ALA A 241 24.96 8.05 2.65
C ALA A 241 26.33 7.68 3.23
N VAL A 242 27.19 8.67 3.42
CA VAL A 242 28.48 8.50 4.09
C VAL A 242 28.34 9.08 5.48
N GLY A 243 28.48 8.24 6.52
CA GLY A 243 28.45 8.68 7.90
C GLY A 243 29.70 9.49 8.28
N PRO A 244 29.68 10.18 9.46
CA PRO A 244 30.84 10.91 9.98
C PRO A 244 32.07 10.04 10.19
N ASP A 245 31.87 8.74 10.38
CA ASP A 245 32.88 7.69 10.54
C ASP A 245 33.44 7.17 9.20
N GLY A 246 33.01 7.75 8.07
CA GLY A 246 33.38 7.33 6.72
C GLY A 246 32.67 6.05 6.25
N ILE A 247 31.83 5.43 7.07
CA ILE A 247 31.09 4.23 6.71
C ILE A 247 29.96 4.61 5.75
N LYS A 248 29.92 3.91 4.62
CA LYS A 248 28.82 4.06 3.66
C LYS A 248 27.65 3.22 4.13
N THR A 249 26.52 3.87 4.31
CA THR A 249 25.25 3.23 4.66
C THR A 249 24.22 3.42 3.55
N GLN A 250 23.27 2.51 3.45
CA GLN A 250 22.18 2.62 2.50
C GLN A 250 20.88 2.17 3.17
N GLN A 251 19.86 2.99 3.09
CA GLN A 251 18.54 2.66 3.60
C GLN A 251 17.73 1.93 2.52
N VAL A 252 17.01 0.88 2.93
CA VAL A 252 16.11 0.10 2.09
C VAL A 252 14.80 -0.09 2.83
N ASP A 253 13.71 0.43 2.29
CA ASP A 253 12.39 0.33 2.90
C ASP A 253 11.61 -0.81 2.22
N ILE A 254 11.10 -1.74 3.02
CA ILE A 254 10.30 -2.86 2.55
C ILE A 254 8.84 -2.60 2.90
N TYR A 255 8.00 -2.51 1.88
CA TYR A 255 6.55 -2.35 2.02
C TYR A 255 5.86 -3.68 1.77
N TYR A 256 5.23 -4.20 2.78
CA TYR A 256 4.41 -5.40 2.70
C TYR A 256 3.01 -5.08 2.19
N LYS A 257 2.41 -6.00 1.46
CA LYS A 257 0.98 -5.93 1.14
C LYS A 257 0.18 -5.95 2.43
N PHE A 258 -0.95 -5.29 2.43
CA PHE A 258 -1.89 -5.16 3.55
C PHE A 258 -1.41 -4.28 4.71
N VAL A 259 -0.13 -4.38 5.12
CA VAL A 259 0.38 -3.71 6.34
C VAL A 259 1.43 -2.62 6.07
N GLY A 260 1.80 -2.38 4.81
CA GLY A 260 2.76 -1.33 4.46
C GLY A 260 4.16 -1.57 5.04
N CYS A 261 4.84 -0.54 5.50
CA CYS A 261 6.16 -0.65 6.10
C CYS A 261 6.05 -0.99 7.60
N ILE A 262 6.60 -2.14 8.00
CA ILE A 262 6.56 -2.61 9.40
C ILE A 262 7.59 -1.86 10.24
N ASN A 263 8.75 -1.53 9.68
CA ASN A 263 9.80 -0.78 10.37
C ASN A 263 9.54 0.73 10.23
N GLN A 264 8.67 1.30 11.06
CA GLN A 264 8.34 2.73 11.02
C GLN A 264 9.08 3.53 12.11
N ARG A 265 9.44 4.78 11.79
CA ARG A 265 9.88 5.77 12.78
C ARG A 265 8.67 6.37 13.49
N ARG A 266 8.91 6.97 14.68
CA ARG A 266 7.87 7.70 15.43
C ARG A 266 7.24 8.87 14.65
N ASP A 267 7.92 9.38 13.62
CA ASP A 267 7.41 10.42 12.72
C ASP A 267 6.54 9.88 11.57
N GLY A 268 6.37 8.54 11.49
CA GLY A 268 5.57 7.86 10.46
C GLY A 268 6.33 7.55 9.17
N GLY A 269 7.64 7.89 9.10
CA GLY A 269 8.54 7.46 8.02
C GLY A 269 8.98 6.01 8.20
N CYS A 270 9.27 5.29 7.10
CA CYS A 270 9.86 3.97 7.18
C CYS A 270 11.29 4.06 7.73
N THR A 271 11.64 3.25 8.73
CA THR A 271 13.02 3.23 9.24
C THR A 271 13.93 2.35 8.42
N GLY A 272 13.49 1.76 7.36
CA GLY A 272 14.23 0.86 6.47
C GLY A 272 15.47 0.18 7.06
N GLU A 273 15.84 -0.95 6.58
CA GLU A 273 17.10 -1.57 6.99
C GLU A 273 18.27 -0.74 6.50
N VAL A 274 19.12 -0.29 7.44
CA VAL A 274 20.37 0.42 7.13
C VAL A 274 21.48 -0.61 7.02
N ILE A 275 21.94 -0.84 5.79
CA ILE A 275 23.06 -1.75 5.51
C ILE A 275 24.37 -0.99 5.35
N LYS A 276 25.46 -1.58 5.80
CA LYS A 276 26.81 -1.10 5.45
C LYS A 276 27.03 -1.38 3.96
N ALA A 277 27.29 -0.33 3.19
CA ALA A 277 27.40 -0.41 1.74
C ALA A 277 28.81 -0.85 1.29
N ASP A 278 29.45 -1.77 2.02
CA ASP A 278 30.69 -2.39 1.59
C ASP A 278 30.43 -3.74 0.90
N GLU A 279 31.14 -3.96 -0.21
CA GLU A 279 31.30 -5.19 -0.99
C GLU A 279 30.40 -5.44 -2.22
N ALA A 280 29.73 -4.46 -2.78
CA ALA A 280 29.20 -4.66 -4.15
C ALA A 280 29.29 -3.39 -5.00
N GLN A 281 30.51 -2.98 -5.32
CA GLN A 281 30.69 -2.13 -6.50
C GLN A 281 30.40 -2.99 -7.75
N PRO A 282 29.51 -2.59 -8.66
CA PRO A 282 29.61 -3.05 -10.03
C PRO A 282 30.93 -2.51 -10.56
N GLU A 283 31.88 -3.41 -10.84
CA GLU A 283 33.14 -3.06 -11.50
C GLU A 283 32.82 -2.10 -12.65
N SER A 284 33.37 -0.91 -12.56
CA SER A 284 33.32 0.11 -13.60
C SER A 284 33.83 -0.51 -14.88
N ARG A 285 33.09 -0.37 -15.97
CA ARG A 285 33.57 -0.69 -17.31
C ARG A 285 34.86 0.10 -17.56
N PRO A 286 35.95 -0.51 -17.99
CA PRO A 286 37.00 0.23 -18.65
C PRO A 286 36.45 0.84 -19.93
N ALA A 287 36.93 2.06 -20.23
CA ALA A 287 36.57 2.89 -21.37
C ALA A 287 36.68 2.19 -22.71
#